data_c0fb9c2a5010d9f27005a5c08184fd90
#
_entry.id   c0fb9c2a5010d9f27005a5c08184fd90
#
_cell.length_a   1.000
_cell.length_b   1.000
_cell.length_c   1.000
_cell.angle_alpha   90.00
_cell.angle_beta   90.00
_cell.angle_gamma   90.00
#
_symmetry.space_group_name_H-M   'P 1'
#
loop_
_entity.id
_entity.type
_entity.pdbx_description
1 polymer ?
#
loop_
_entity_poly.entity_id
_entity_poly.type
_entity_poly.pdbx_seq_one_letter_code
_entity_poly.pdbx_strand_id
1 'polypeptide(L)'
;MPAPNPKYLEAKNMTKKFQPGRGPWDRYRWQLGLSRSDEVDLHFGKRDPSLMTFREAMDGVTALIVASLEQARRNGRPYVMFIHGSSTSRRGKTTARSQVRNFMRSKHATPLIDRSGCIQHGTVFIAKLKPQVDRS
;
A
#
# COMPACT_ATOMS: atom_id res chain seq x y z
N MET A 1 -15.87 22.13 -28.11
CA MET A 1 -15.03 20.94 -27.92
C MET A 1 -15.68 20.04 -26.88
N PRO A 2 -15.99 18.80 -27.23
CA PRO A 2 -16.63 17.94 -26.27
C PRO A 2 -15.69 17.67 -25.08
N ALA A 3 -16.27 17.54 -23.90
CA ALA A 3 -15.51 17.20 -22.73
C ALA A 3 -14.89 15.80 -22.92
N PRO A 4 -13.69 15.55 -22.40
CA PRO A 4 -13.11 14.23 -22.49
C PRO A 4 -13.99 13.19 -21.80
N ASN A 5 -13.95 11.98 -22.31
CA ASN A 5 -14.74 10.89 -21.75
C ASN A 5 -14.38 10.68 -20.29
N PRO A 6 -15.34 10.80 -19.34
CA PRO A 6 -15.04 10.64 -17.92
C PRO A 6 -14.43 9.28 -17.58
N LYS A 7 -14.89 8.22 -18.25
CA LYS A 7 -14.34 6.89 -18.01
C LYS A 7 -12.87 6.80 -18.39
N TYR A 8 -12.48 7.45 -19.46
CA TYR A 8 -11.09 7.48 -19.90
C TYR A 8 -10.24 8.23 -18.88
N LEU A 9 -10.74 9.37 -18.41
CA LEU A 9 -10.02 10.16 -17.43
C LEU A 9 -9.89 9.43 -16.10
N GLU A 10 -10.93 8.75 -15.66
CA GLU A 10 -10.89 7.98 -14.43
C GLU A 10 -9.86 6.86 -14.50
N ALA A 11 -9.85 6.09 -15.59
CA ALA A 11 -8.88 5.02 -15.75
C ALA A 11 -7.45 5.54 -15.78
N LYS A 12 -7.23 6.62 -16.51
CA LYS A 12 -5.91 7.24 -16.61
C LYS A 12 -5.47 7.83 -15.27
N ASN A 13 -6.39 8.43 -14.52
CA ASN A 13 -6.10 9.01 -13.23
C ASN A 13 -5.85 7.94 -12.18
N MET A 14 -6.52 6.80 -12.25
CA MET A 14 -6.29 5.69 -11.32
C MET A 14 -4.87 5.17 -11.39
N THR A 15 -4.27 5.11 -12.57
CA THR A 15 -2.90 4.64 -12.73
C THR A 15 -1.87 5.68 -12.30
N LYS A 16 -2.26 6.98 -12.26
CA LYS A 16 -1.34 8.08 -11.95
C LYS A 16 -1.58 8.72 -10.59
N LYS A 17 -2.49 8.19 -9.78
CA LYS A 17 -2.90 8.85 -8.54
C LYS A 17 -1.91 8.71 -7.40
N PHE A 18 -1.06 7.72 -7.44
CA PHE A 18 -0.07 7.57 -6.38
C PHE A 18 1.02 8.61 -6.58
N GLN A 19 1.34 9.33 -5.51
CA GLN A 19 2.43 10.29 -5.54
C GLN A 19 3.76 9.55 -5.52
N PRO A 20 4.74 10.00 -6.29
CA PRO A 20 6.07 9.38 -6.23
C PRO A 20 6.77 9.74 -4.92
N GLY A 21 7.28 8.73 -4.23
CA GLY A 21 8.11 8.94 -3.05
C GLY A 21 9.53 9.22 -3.45
N ARG A 22 10.20 10.11 -2.70
CA ARG A 22 11.57 10.53 -3.00
C ARG A 22 12.40 10.59 -1.72
N GLY A 23 13.70 10.38 -1.89
CA GLY A 23 14.67 10.50 -0.80
C GLY A 23 14.56 9.37 0.21
N PRO A 24 15.16 9.52 1.39
CA PRO A 24 15.09 8.48 2.41
C PRO A 24 13.66 8.25 2.86
N TRP A 25 13.26 6.98 2.90
CA TRP A 25 11.87 6.64 3.22
C TRP A 25 11.51 6.94 4.68
N ASP A 26 12.47 6.88 5.58
CA ASP A 26 12.24 7.08 7.00
C ASP A 26 11.84 8.51 7.36
N ARG A 27 12.13 9.48 6.50
CA ARG A 27 11.73 10.87 6.73
C ARG A 27 10.22 11.04 6.76
N TYR A 28 9.48 10.14 6.13
CA TYR A 28 8.01 10.22 6.13
C TYR A 28 7.42 9.98 7.50
N ARG A 29 8.16 9.35 8.41
CA ARG A 29 7.73 9.17 9.80
C ARG A 29 7.39 10.49 10.45
N TRP A 30 8.25 11.47 10.31
CA TRP A 30 8.00 12.77 10.92
C TRP A 30 7.21 13.70 10.02
N GLN A 31 7.36 13.61 8.72
CA GLN A 31 6.57 14.44 7.81
C GLN A 31 5.07 14.17 7.95
N LEU A 32 4.70 12.92 8.17
CA LEU A 32 3.30 12.52 8.26
C LEU A 32 2.87 12.23 9.69
N GLY A 33 3.75 12.39 10.67
CA GLY A 33 3.43 12.14 12.06
C GLY A 33 3.11 10.69 12.36
N LEU A 34 3.83 9.75 11.73
CA LEU A 34 3.58 8.33 11.90
C LEU A 34 4.14 7.83 13.22
N SER A 35 3.35 7.00 13.91
CA SER A 35 3.83 6.26 15.06
C SER A 35 4.24 4.85 14.63
N ARG A 36 4.85 4.11 15.56
CA ARG A 36 5.26 2.73 15.31
C ARG A 36 4.09 1.84 14.87
N SER A 37 2.92 2.09 15.44
CA SER A 37 1.74 1.31 15.10
C SER A 37 1.18 1.62 13.72
N ASP A 38 1.65 2.70 13.07
CA ASP A 38 1.30 3.01 11.69
C ASP A 38 2.20 2.31 10.67
N GLU A 39 3.23 1.60 11.12
CA GLU A 39 4.18 0.92 10.26
C GLU A 39 3.94 -0.58 10.26
N VAL A 40 3.97 -1.17 9.08
CA VAL A 40 3.81 -2.61 8.89
C VAL A 40 5.01 -3.10 8.11
N ASP A 41 5.81 -3.96 8.73
CA ASP A 41 7.00 -4.51 8.09
C ASP A 41 6.64 -5.77 7.32
N LEU A 42 6.73 -5.69 6.00
CA LEU A 42 6.47 -6.81 5.09
C LEU A 42 7.74 -7.40 4.50
N HIS A 43 8.87 -7.05 5.08
CA HIS A 43 10.17 -7.48 4.56
C HIS A 43 10.51 -8.87 5.10
N PHE A 44 10.02 -9.90 4.41
CA PHE A 44 10.18 -11.29 4.83
C PHE A 44 11.46 -11.96 4.33
N GLY A 45 12.32 -11.25 3.61
CA GLY A 45 13.48 -11.82 2.93
C GLY A 45 14.52 -12.45 3.85
N LYS A 46 14.48 -12.14 5.15
CA LYS A 46 15.41 -12.66 6.13
C LYS A 46 14.83 -13.81 6.97
N ARG A 47 13.58 -14.15 6.76
CA ARG A 47 12.97 -15.26 7.48
C ARG A 47 13.37 -16.56 6.84
N ASP A 48 13.44 -17.59 7.66
CA ASP A 48 13.80 -18.92 7.20
C ASP A 48 12.74 -19.41 6.21
N PRO A 49 13.09 -19.58 4.92
CA PRO A 49 12.13 -20.03 3.92
C PRO A 49 11.69 -21.47 4.09
N SER A 50 12.35 -22.24 4.98
CA SER A 50 11.95 -23.61 5.23
C SER A 50 10.66 -23.72 6.01
N LEU A 51 10.20 -22.63 6.64
CA LEU A 51 9.02 -22.64 7.51
C LEU A 51 7.72 -22.39 6.77
N MET A 52 7.78 -21.89 5.53
CA MET A 52 6.57 -21.72 4.73
C MET A 52 6.91 -21.68 3.25
N THR A 53 5.95 -22.05 2.41
CA THR A 53 6.13 -21.95 0.97
C THR A 53 6.07 -20.49 0.54
N PHE A 54 6.63 -20.21 -0.63
CA PHE A 54 6.56 -18.88 -1.22
C PHE A 54 5.11 -18.41 -1.35
N ARG A 55 4.23 -19.31 -1.77
CA ARG A 55 2.81 -18.99 -1.96
C ARG A 55 2.14 -18.62 -0.64
N GLU A 56 2.43 -19.39 0.42
CA GLU A 56 1.89 -19.08 1.75
C GLU A 56 2.35 -17.71 2.23
N ALA A 57 3.63 -17.40 2.00
CA ALA A 57 4.16 -16.09 2.38
C ALA A 57 3.46 -14.95 1.63
N MET A 58 3.20 -15.13 0.33
CA MET A 58 2.55 -14.10 -0.47
C MET A 58 1.08 -13.92 -0.12
N ASP A 59 0.37 -15.01 0.13
CA ASP A 59 -1.02 -14.93 0.59
C ASP A 59 -1.09 -14.22 1.94
N GLY A 60 -0.14 -14.48 2.82
CA GLY A 60 -0.05 -13.81 4.11
C GLY A 60 0.18 -12.31 3.98
N VAL A 61 0.94 -11.88 2.98
CA VAL A 61 1.17 -10.44 2.74
C VAL A 61 -0.14 -9.73 2.42
N THR A 62 -0.94 -10.27 1.52
CA THR A 62 -2.22 -9.65 1.15
C THR A 62 -3.16 -9.58 2.35
N ALA A 63 -3.27 -10.66 3.10
CA ALA A 63 -4.12 -10.69 4.30
C ALA A 63 -3.67 -9.65 5.33
N LEU A 64 -2.37 -9.51 5.51
CA LEU A 64 -1.81 -8.53 6.45
C LEU A 64 -2.09 -7.10 5.99
N ILE A 65 -1.98 -6.84 4.69
CA ILE A 65 -2.29 -5.52 4.14
C ILE A 65 -3.75 -5.14 4.44
N VAL A 66 -4.68 -6.04 4.13
CA VAL A 66 -6.11 -5.78 4.36
C VAL A 66 -6.39 -5.55 5.84
N ALA A 67 -5.91 -6.45 6.70
CA ALA A 67 -6.13 -6.34 8.14
C ALA A 67 -5.56 -5.04 8.70
N SER A 68 -4.38 -4.64 8.24
CA SER A 68 -3.73 -3.41 8.70
C SER A 68 -4.51 -2.17 8.29
N LEU A 69 -5.01 -2.13 7.05
CA LEU A 69 -5.80 -1.00 6.56
C LEU A 69 -7.13 -0.89 7.31
N GLU A 70 -7.81 -2.01 7.51
CA GLU A 70 -9.10 -2.02 8.21
C GLU A 70 -8.93 -1.59 9.66
N GLN A 71 -7.90 -2.09 10.33
CA GLN A 71 -7.64 -1.74 11.72
C GLN A 71 -7.32 -0.25 11.86
N ALA A 72 -6.49 0.28 10.98
CA ALA A 72 -6.14 1.69 11.02
C ALA A 72 -7.37 2.57 10.80
N ARG A 73 -8.26 2.19 9.88
CA ARG A 73 -9.50 2.93 9.67
C ARG A 73 -10.39 2.92 10.89
N ARG A 74 -10.54 1.77 11.53
CA ARG A 74 -11.34 1.66 12.77
C ARG A 74 -10.77 2.54 13.88
N ASN A 75 -9.45 2.69 13.91
CA ASN A 75 -8.78 3.50 14.92
C ASN A 75 -8.65 4.97 14.52
N GLY A 76 -9.22 5.37 13.39
CA GLY A 76 -9.19 6.76 12.93
C GLY A 76 -7.81 7.25 12.49
N ARG A 77 -6.92 6.35 12.13
CA ARG A 77 -5.57 6.71 11.71
C ARG A 77 -5.57 7.10 10.23
N PRO A 78 -4.85 8.18 9.86
CA PRO A 78 -4.87 8.65 8.48
C PRO A 78 -3.96 7.87 7.54
N TYR A 79 -2.89 7.24 8.05
CA TYR A 79 -1.88 6.60 7.19
C TYR A 79 -1.44 5.26 7.74
N VAL A 80 -1.06 4.37 6.83
CA VAL A 80 -0.30 3.15 7.14
C VAL A 80 0.89 3.09 6.19
N MET A 81 2.09 2.90 6.73
CA MET A 81 3.29 2.75 5.94
C MET A 81 3.70 1.28 5.88
N PHE A 82 3.66 0.71 4.69
CA PHE A 82 4.07 -0.67 4.45
C PHE A 82 5.52 -0.68 4.01
N ILE A 83 6.37 -1.30 4.81
CA ILE A 83 7.80 -1.42 4.52
C ILE A 83 8.01 -2.75 3.79
N HIS A 84 8.10 -2.70 2.46
CA HIS A 84 8.19 -3.90 1.64
C HIS A 84 9.61 -4.18 1.13
N GLY A 85 10.52 -3.25 1.31
CA GLY A 85 11.88 -3.37 0.80
C GLY A 85 12.00 -2.94 -0.65
N SER A 86 13.23 -2.82 -1.11
CA SER A 86 13.55 -2.32 -2.45
C SER A 86 13.73 -3.42 -3.49
N SER A 87 13.50 -4.69 -3.12
CA SER A 87 13.67 -5.80 -4.06
C SER A 87 12.69 -5.72 -5.21
N THR A 88 13.21 -5.85 -6.42
CA THR A 88 12.38 -5.91 -7.63
C THR A 88 11.95 -7.35 -7.90
N SER A 89 10.88 -7.50 -8.66
CA SER A 89 10.42 -8.83 -9.07
C SER A 89 11.49 -9.52 -9.91
N ARG A 90 11.80 -10.75 -9.53
CA ARG A 90 12.62 -11.61 -10.36
C ARG A 90 11.69 -12.46 -11.24
N ARG A 91 12.25 -12.95 -12.34
CA ARG A 91 11.51 -13.81 -13.25
C ARG A 91 10.86 -14.96 -12.49
N GLY A 92 9.54 -15.06 -12.59
CA GLY A 92 8.78 -16.12 -11.93
C GLY A 92 8.58 -15.96 -10.43
N LYS A 93 8.99 -14.84 -9.84
CA LYS A 93 8.82 -14.59 -8.40
C LYS A 93 8.16 -13.25 -8.16
N THR A 94 7.25 -13.23 -7.20
CA THR A 94 6.56 -12.02 -6.76
C THR A 94 7.20 -11.53 -5.46
N THR A 95 7.43 -10.23 -5.35
CA THR A 95 7.99 -9.62 -4.14
C THR A 95 6.88 -9.00 -3.30
N ALA A 96 7.17 -8.73 -2.03
CA ALA A 96 6.24 -7.97 -1.18
C ALA A 96 5.92 -6.62 -1.80
N ARG A 97 6.90 -5.97 -2.42
CA ARG A 97 6.73 -4.71 -3.11
C ARG A 97 5.67 -4.79 -4.20
N SER A 98 5.74 -5.81 -5.06
CA SER A 98 4.76 -5.96 -6.13
C SER A 98 3.38 -6.34 -5.59
N GLN A 99 3.32 -7.12 -4.51
CA GLN A 99 2.05 -7.47 -3.87
C GLN A 99 1.35 -6.22 -3.32
N VAL A 100 2.09 -5.37 -2.62
CA VAL A 100 1.53 -4.12 -2.08
C VAL A 100 1.00 -3.25 -3.22
N ARG A 101 1.82 -3.04 -4.26
CA ARG A 101 1.44 -2.17 -5.38
C ARG A 101 0.24 -2.71 -6.13
N ASN A 102 0.20 -4.02 -6.36
CA ASN A 102 -0.93 -4.64 -7.05
C ASN A 102 -2.22 -4.52 -6.23
N PHE A 103 -2.14 -4.75 -4.92
CA PHE A 103 -3.31 -4.60 -4.07
C PHE A 103 -3.82 -3.15 -4.08
N MET A 104 -2.91 -2.18 -3.94
CA MET A 104 -3.30 -0.77 -3.88
C MET A 104 -3.92 -0.25 -5.17
N ARG A 105 -3.62 -0.89 -6.31
CA ARG A 105 -4.24 -0.58 -7.61
C ARG A 105 -5.54 -1.31 -7.83
N SER A 106 -5.84 -2.31 -7.02
CA SER A 106 -7.03 -3.13 -7.21
C SER A 106 -8.28 -2.44 -6.72
N LYS A 107 -9.42 -2.89 -7.22
CA LYS A 107 -10.71 -2.39 -6.74
C LYS A 107 -11.00 -2.74 -5.28
N HIS A 108 -10.31 -3.75 -4.75
CA HIS A 108 -10.44 -4.11 -3.34
C HIS A 108 -9.90 -3.04 -2.41
N ALA A 109 -8.93 -2.25 -2.86
CA ALA A 109 -8.38 -1.15 -2.07
C ALA A 109 -9.25 0.10 -2.14
N THR A 110 -10.07 0.24 -3.16
CA THR A 110 -10.85 1.46 -3.41
C THR A 110 -11.66 1.92 -2.19
N PRO A 111 -12.39 1.05 -1.47
CA PRO A 111 -13.14 1.52 -0.31
C PRO A 111 -12.27 1.86 0.89
N LEU A 112 -11.00 1.49 0.88
CA LEU A 112 -10.12 1.62 2.03
C LEU A 112 -9.17 2.82 1.94
N ILE A 113 -8.72 3.17 0.75
CA ILE A 113 -7.65 4.16 0.58
C ILE A 113 -8.09 5.33 -0.29
N ASP A 114 -7.48 6.48 -0.01
CA ASP A 114 -7.56 7.67 -0.87
C ASP A 114 -6.29 7.70 -1.71
N ARG A 115 -6.40 7.29 -2.97
CA ARG A 115 -5.24 7.10 -3.84
C ARG A 115 -4.45 8.39 -4.07
N SER A 116 -5.12 9.52 -4.10
CA SER A 116 -4.44 10.80 -4.34
C SER A 116 -3.49 11.18 -3.20
N GLY A 117 -3.71 10.65 -2.01
CA GLY A 117 -2.84 10.88 -0.87
C GLY A 117 -1.84 9.76 -0.60
N CYS A 118 -1.88 8.69 -1.39
CA CYS A 118 -0.93 7.59 -1.23
C CYS A 118 0.42 7.92 -1.87
N ILE A 119 1.50 7.44 -1.26
CA ILE A 119 2.86 7.67 -1.74
C ILE A 119 3.49 6.33 -2.08
N GLN A 120 3.93 6.19 -3.33
CA GLN A 120 4.62 4.99 -3.81
C GLN A 120 6.12 5.26 -3.85
N HIS A 121 6.83 4.72 -2.88
CA HIS A 121 8.28 4.84 -2.77
C HIS A 121 8.94 3.51 -3.13
N GLY A 122 10.21 3.54 -3.49
CA GLY A 122 10.94 2.31 -3.84
C GLY A 122 11.06 1.30 -2.71
N THR A 123 11.01 1.73 -1.46
CA THR A 123 11.19 0.87 -0.28
C THR A 123 9.92 0.70 0.54
N VAL A 124 9.02 1.70 0.49
CA VAL A 124 7.78 1.68 1.28
C VAL A 124 6.61 2.10 0.41
N PHE A 125 5.42 1.76 0.85
CA PHE A 125 4.18 2.31 0.30
C PHE A 125 3.40 2.93 1.44
N ILE A 126 3.06 4.20 1.32
CA ILE A 126 2.30 4.90 2.35
C ILE A 126 0.87 5.04 1.86
N ALA A 127 -0.02 4.33 2.51
CA ALA A 127 -1.44 4.34 2.18
C ALA A 127 -2.14 5.42 3.01
N LYS A 128 -2.81 6.35 2.33
CA LYS A 128 -3.71 7.28 2.99
C LYS A 128 -5.08 6.64 3.05
N LEU A 129 -5.66 6.59 4.23
CA LEU A 129 -6.92 5.89 4.44
C LEU A 129 -8.11 6.82 4.23
N LYS A 130 -9.17 6.27 3.67
CA LYS A 130 -10.46 6.94 3.65
C LYS A 130 -11.01 6.93 5.07
N PRO A 131 -11.62 8.04 5.52
CA PRO A 131 -12.24 8.03 6.84
C PRO A 131 -13.37 7.00 6.88
N GLN A 132 -13.47 6.33 8.02
CA GLN A 132 -14.57 5.41 8.23
C GLN A 132 -15.84 6.22 8.40
N VAL A 133 -16.83 5.97 7.55
CA VAL A 133 -18.10 6.67 7.66
C VAL A 133 -18.86 6.06 8.82
N ASP A 134 -19.12 6.87 9.83
CA ASP A 134 -19.94 6.46 10.96
C ASP A 134 -21.40 6.51 10.54
N ARG A 135 -22.00 5.36 10.42
CA ARG A 135 -23.42 5.24 10.13
C ARG A 135 -24.17 5.06 11.43
N SER A 136 -24.22 6.10 12.16
CA SER A 136 -25.07 6.08 13.33
C SER A 136 -26.55 6.14 12.95
#